data_584b6391aa83b443fdee229ecf96a277
#
_entry.id   584b6391aa83b443fdee229ecf96a277
#
_cell.length_a   1.000
_cell.length_b   1.000
_cell.length_c   1.000
_cell.angle_alpha   90.00
_cell.angle_beta   90.00
_cell.angle_gamma   90.00
#
_symmetry.space_group_name_H-M   'P 1'
#
loop_
_entity.id
_entity.type
_entity.pdbx_description
1 polymer ?
#
loop_
_entity_poly.entity_id
_entity_poly.type
_entity_poly.pdbx_seq_one_letter_code
_entity_poly.pdbx_strand_id
1 'polypeptide(L)'
;MTYPLRGGVALPRVGLGVFRTPRGQTTRGIVKTALDLGYRHIDTARIYGNERDVADGLRDSGLPRSEVFVTTKLWNDDQGYDAALRAFDASLEHMGLEQIDLFLLHWPVPGKRLASWRALERLRAEGRVRAIGVSNFMEHHLEELLSHANEPPSVNQIEVSPFLQQRGVRALCERYGIAVEAYSPLTKGARLAHPEVVRVAAAAGRTPAQVLLRWGLQHGLIVLPKSSAPARLAENLAARDFELSPEAMAALDALEEGLVTGWDPRRAP
;
A
#
# COMPACT_ATOMS: atom_id res chain seq x y z
N MET A 1 -12.49 9.42 -3.26
CA MET A 1 -11.64 8.90 -4.39
C MET A 1 -11.25 7.47 -4.05
N THR A 2 -11.77 6.49 -4.80
CA THR A 2 -11.51 5.05 -4.63
C THR A 2 -11.04 4.44 -5.94
N TYR A 3 -10.37 3.30 -5.85
CA TYR A 3 -10.01 2.44 -6.98
C TYR A 3 -10.88 1.17 -6.93
N PRO A 4 -11.56 0.79 -8.02
CA PRO A 4 -12.37 -0.42 -8.05
C PRO A 4 -11.47 -1.66 -8.19
N LEU A 5 -11.43 -2.51 -7.18
CA LEU A 5 -10.79 -3.81 -7.24
C LEU A 5 -11.75 -4.87 -7.82
N ARG A 6 -11.20 -6.02 -8.17
CA ARG A 6 -12.00 -7.20 -8.56
C ARG A 6 -13.01 -7.55 -7.46
N GLY A 7 -14.18 -8.02 -7.86
CA GLY A 7 -15.27 -8.35 -6.93
C GLY A 7 -15.99 -7.14 -6.33
N GLY A 8 -15.84 -5.96 -6.92
CA GLY A 8 -16.57 -4.75 -6.51
C GLY A 8 -16.07 -4.10 -5.22
N VAL A 9 -14.88 -4.47 -4.76
CA VAL A 9 -14.26 -3.89 -3.55
C VAL A 9 -13.68 -2.51 -3.90
N ALA A 10 -14.09 -1.47 -3.19
CA ALA A 10 -13.60 -0.10 -3.39
C ALA A 10 -12.41 0.20 -2.45
N LEU A 11 -11.21 0.37 -3.01
CA LEU A 11 -9.99 0.68 -2.28
C LEU A 11 -9.74 2.20 -2.27
N PRO A 12 -9.69 2.87 -1.08
CA PRO A 12 -9.36 4.29 -1.02
C PRO A 12 -7.94 4.56 -1.53
N ARG A 13 -7.80 5.55 -2.43
CA ARG A 13 -6.53 5.79 -3.15
C ARG A 13 -5.45 6.50 -2.34
N VAL A 14 -5.79 7.06 -1.18
CA VAL A 14 -4.81 7.58 -0.20
C VAL A 14 -4.98 6.80 1.07
N GLY A 15 -3.95 6.03 1.44
CA GLY A 15 -3.92 5.25 2.67
C GLY A 15 -2.83 5.73 3.62
N LEU A 16 -2.94 5.36 4.90
CA LEU A 16 -1.91 5.56 5.89
C LEU A 16 -1.08 4.28 6.05
N GLY A 17 0.21 4.34 5.69
CA GLY A 17 1.17 3.29 6.05
C GLY A 17 1.67 3.47 7.49
N VAL A 18 1.69 2.38 8.28
CA VAL A 18 2.17 2.41 9.67
C VAL A 18 3.48 1.68 9.91
N PHE A 19 4.25 1.42 8.85
CA PHE A 19 5.59 0.84 8.99
C PHE A 19 6.50 1.74 9.83
N ARG A 20 7.21 1.14 10.81
CA ARG A 20 8.09 1.86 11.75
C ARG A 20 7.38 2.96 12.58
N THR A 21 6.08 2.87 12.78
CA THR A 21 5.46 3.64 13.87
C THR A 21 5.73 2.92 15.19
N PRO A 22 6.06 3.65 16.27
CA PRO A 22 6.24 3.05 17.59
C PRO A 22 4.96 2.32 18.02
N ARG A 23 5.13 1.11 18.59
CA ARG A 23 4.01 0.28 19.06
C ARG A 23 3.25 0.96 20.23
N GLY A 24 2.08 0.44 20.53
CA GLY A 24 1.24 0.90 21.62
C GLY A 24 0.51 2.20 21.31
N GLN A 25 0.39 3.07 22.32
CA GLN A 25 -0.41 4.30 22.25
C GLN A 25 -0.04 5.22 21.08
N THR A 26 1.21 5.20 20.63
CA THR A 26 1.65 6.05 19.52
C THR A 26 0.98 5.62 18.21
N THR A 27 1.06 4.35 17.84
CA THR A 27 0.39 3.84 16.60
C THR A 27 -1.13 3.97 16.73
N ARG A 28 -1.71 3.61 17.88
CA ARG A 28 -3.14 3.77 18.17
C ARG A 28 -3.61 5.21 17.96
N GLY A 29 -2.90 6.18 18.53
CA GLY A 29 -3.22 7.61 18.39
C GLY A 29 -3.07 8.14 16.96
N ILE A 30 -2.02 7.70 16.23
CA ILE A 30 -1.81 8.06 14.82
C ILE A 30 -2.96 7.56 13.94
N VAL A 31 -3.37 6.31 14.11
CA VAL A 31 -4.49 5.71 13.37
C VAL A 31 -5.79 6.46 13.63
N LYS A 32 -6.12 6.68 14.93
CA LYS A 32 -7.30 7.48 15.30
C LYS A 32 -7.28 8.86 14.63
N THR A 33 -6.17 9.60 14.79
CA THR A 33 -6.03 10.94 14.20
C THR A 33 -6.20 10.93 12.68
N ALA A 34 -5.63 9.95 11.99
CA ALA A 34 -5.79 9.83 10.54
C ALA A 34 -7.26 9.59 10.14
N LEU A 35 -7.96 8.73 10.87
CA LEU A 35 -9.38 8.45 10.63
C LEU A 35 -10.25 9.69 10.91
N ASP A 36 -9.97 10.44 11.98
CA ASP A 36 -10.63 11.71 12.30
C ASP A 36 -10.42 12.76 11.19
N LEU A 37 -9.24 12.78 10.55
CA LEU A 37 -8.92 13.64 9.42
C LEU A 37 -9.57 13.19 8.09
N GLY A 38 -10.15 12.00 8.04
CA GLY A 38 -10.85 11.49 6.87
C GLY A 38 -10.10 10.45 6.04
N TYR A 39 -9.00 9.88 6.56
CA TYR A 39 -8.47 8.64 5.99
C TYR A 39 -9.49 7.51 6.13
N ARG A 40 -9.52 6.62 5.16
CA ARG A 40 -10.39 5.43 5.16
C ARG A 40 -9.63 4.18 4.73
N HIS A 41 -8.30 4.23 4.67
CA HIS A 41 -7.42 3.10 4.36
C HIS A 41 -6.22 3.12 5.30
N ILE A 42 -6.00 2.01 6.03
CA ILE A 42 -4.87 1.80 6.94
C ILE A 42 -4.11 0.56 6.46
N ASP A 43 -2.81 0.72 6.21
CA ASP A 43 -1.91 -0.34 5.78
C ASP A 43 -0.93 -0.71 6.89
N THR A 44 -1.03 -1.96 7.36
CA THR A 44 -0.11 -2.57 8.32
C THR A 44 0.47 -3.88 7.77
N ALA A 45 1.19 -4.63 8.57
CA ALA A 45 1.68 -5.96 8.29
C ALA A 45 2.01 -6.73 9.58
N ARG A 46 1.94 -8.05 9.53
CA ARG A 46 2.30 -8.95 10.63
C ARG A 46 3.66 -8.62 11.24
N ILE A 47 4.68 -8.41 10.40
CA ILE A 47 6.06 -8.13 10.83
C ILE A 47 6.20 -6.76 11.54
N TYR A 48 5.27 -5.82 11.34
CA TYR A 48 5.34 -4.52 12.04
C TYR A 48 5.02 -4.64 13.53
N GLY A 49 4.31 -5.72 13.92
CA GLY A 49 3.94 -6.03 15.29
C GLY A 49 3.01 -5.00 15.92
N ASN A 50 2.28 -4.24 15.10
CA ASN A 50 1.37 -3.17 15.52
C ASN A 50 -0.09 -3.37 15.05
N GLU A 51 -0.44 -4.57 14.58
CA GLU A 51 -1.80 -4.89 14.11
C GLU A 51 -2.86 -4.61 15.17
N ARG A 52 -2.57 -4.97 16.44
CA ARG A 52 -3.45 -4.68 17.58
C ARG A 52 -3.65 -3.19 17.80
N ASP A 53 -2.57 -2.41 17.72
CA ASP A 53 -2.62 -0.96 17.93
C ASP A 53 -3.42 -0.27 16.81
N VAL A 54 -3.33 -0.78 15.57
CA VAL A 54 -4.16 -0.34 14.46
C VAL A 54 -5.63 -0.57 14.77
N ALA A 55 -5.99 -1.78 15.20
CA ALA A 55 -7.37 -2.11 15.54
C ALA A 55 -7.90 -1.32 16.73
N ASP A 56 -7.05 -1.06 17.74
CA ASP A 56 -7.39 -0.18 18.86
C ASP A 56 -7.67 1.25 18.38
N GLY A 57 -6.85 1.78 17.46
CA GLY A 57 -7.07 3.09 16.86
C GLY A 57 -8.34 3.16 16.00
N LEU A 58 -8.70 2.07 15.30
CA LEU A 58 -9.98 1.95 14.62
C LEU A 58 -11.15 2.06 15.59
N ARG A 59 -11.13 1.28 16.68
CA ARG A 59 -12.18 1.31 17.70
C ARG A 59 -12.34 2.69 18.33
N ASP A 60 -11.22 3.35 18.62
CA ASP A 60 -11.20 4.69 19.20
C ASP A 60 -11.76 5.78 18.29
N SER A 61 -11.73 5.58 16.98
CA SER A 61 -12.30 6.52 16.02
C SER A 61 -13.83 6.57 16.04
N GLY A 62 -14.47 5.51 16.57
CA GLY A 62 -15.92 5.37 16.57
C GLY A 62 -16.55 5.15 15.18
N LEU A 63 -15.74 5.03 14.13
CA LEU A 63 -16.25 4.77 12.77
C LEU A 63 -16.74 3.33 12.66
N PRO A 64 -17.83 3.10 11.90
CA PRO A 64 -18.23 1.74 11.53
C PRO A 64 -17.08 1.00 10.83
N ARG A 65 -16.86 -0.28 11.17
CA ARG A 65 -15.80 -1.11 10.55
C ARG A 65 -15.90 -1.13 9.03
N SER A 66 -17.11 -1.10 8.48
CA SER A 66 -17.37 -1.09 7.04
C SER A 66 -16.90 0.17 6.30
N GLU A 67 -16.64 1.26 7.01
CA GLU A 67 -16.14 2.50 6.43
C GLU A 67 -14.61 2.55 6.31
N VAL A 68 -13.90 1.64 6.97
CA VAL A 68 -12.44 1.64 6.98
C VAL A 68 -11.89 0.41 6.28
N PHE A 69 -11.05 0.63 5.29
CA PHE A 69 -10.34 -0.40 4.56
C PHE A 69 -9.02 -0.74 5.30
N VAL A 70 -8.84 -1.99 5.68
CA VAL A 70 -7.67 -2.46 6.44
C VAL A 70 -6.88 -3.45 5.60
N THR A 71 -5.61 -3.14 5.38
CA THR A 71 -4.63 -4.01 4.74
C THR A 71 -3.65 -4.57 5.77
N THR A 72 -3.42 -5.88 5.75
CA THR A 72 -2.27 -6.50 6.40
C THR A 72 -1.59 -7.51 5.49
N LYS A 73 -0.43 -8.06 5.90
CA LYS A 73 0.44 -8.85 5.03
C LYS A 73 0.99 -10.07 5.74
N LEU A 74 1.05 -11.20 5.00
CA LEU A 74 1.69 -12.44 5.39
C LEU A 74 3.22 -12.27 5.37
N TRP A 75 3.86 -12.47 6.52
CA TRP A 75 5.31 -12.38 6.59
C TRP A 75 6.01 -13.61 5.98
N ASN A 76 7.28 -13.46 5.64
CA ASN A 76 8.07 -14.47 4.92
C ASN A 76 8.18 -15.81 5.64
N ASP A 77 8.36 -15.78 6.96
CA ASP A 77 8.51 -16.99 7.78
C ASP A 77 7.22 -17.81 7.84
N ASP A 78 6.08 -17.13 7.69
CA ASP A 78 4.74 -17.70 7.75
C ASP A 78 4.25 -18.21 6.37
N GLN A 79 5.06 -18.11 5.31
CA GLN A 79 4.67 -18.58 3.98
C GLN A 79 4.67 -20.10 3.84
N GLY A 80 3.74 -20.61 3.05
CA GLY A 80 3.34 -21.99 2.84
C GLY A 80 1.83 -22.11 3.03
N TYR A 81 1.19 -23.16 2.51
CA TYR A 81 -0.27 -23.24 2.50
C TYR A 81 -0.89 -23.19 3.92
N ASP A 82 -0.57 -24.19 4.76
CA ASP A 82 -1.15 -24.29 6.11
C ASP A 82 -0.61 -23.20 7.06
N ALA A 83 0.66 -22.80 6.87
CA ALA A 83 1.27 -21.73 7.65
C ALA A 83 0.57 -20.39 7.37
N ALA A 84 0.27 -20.08 6.10
CA ALA A 84 -0.44 -18.87 5.71
C ALA A 84 -1.85 -18.79 6.31
N LEU A 85 -2.59 -19.92 6.34
CA LEU A 85 -3.92 -19.98 6.96
C LEU A 85 -3.83 -19.68 8.47
N ARG A 86 -2.90 -20.31 9.18
CA ARG A 86 -2.69 -20.05 10.63
C ARG A 86 -2.26 -18.60 10.90
N ALA A 87 -1.37 -18.05 10.06
CA ALA A 87 -0.93 -16.67 10.22
C ALA A 87 -2.06 -15.66 9.98
N PHE A 88 -2.96 -15.95 9.04
CA PHE A 88 -4.15 -15.14 8.82
C PHE A 88 -5.07 -15.16 10.05
N ASP A 89 -5.33 -16.35 10.63
CA ASP A 89 -6.12 -16.49 11.86
C ASP A 89 -5.51 -15.68 13.01
N ALA A 90 -4.18 -15.78 13.19
CA ALA A 90 -3.48 -14.99 14.19
C ALA A 90 -3.59 -13.47 13.96
N SER A 91 -3.56 -13.01 12.71
CA SER A 91 -3.75 -11.58 12.39
C SER A 91 -5.17 -11.11 12.72
N LEU A 92 -6.20 -11.92 12.40
CA LEU A 92 -7.59 -11.63 12.78
C LEU A 92 -7.75 -11.55 14.30
N GLU A 93 -7.18 -12.51 15.03
CA GLU A 93 -7.22 -12.55 16.49
C GLU A 93 -6.51 -11.33 17.11
N HIS A 94 -5.30 -11.00 16.65
CA HIS A 94 -4.54 -9.84 17.11
C HIS A 94 -5.31 -8.52 16.91
N MET A 95 -6.02 -8.39 15.80
CA MET A 95 -6.81 -7.20 15.51
C MET A 95 -8.20 -7.25 16.15
N GLY A 96 -8.69 -8.43 16.56
CA GLY A 96 -10.07 -8.61 17.01
C GLY A 96 -11.06 -8.24 15.90
N LEU A 97 -10.76 -8.64 14.67
CA LEU A 97 -11.60 -8.41 13.49
C LEU A 97 -12.14 -9.76 12.97
N GLU A 98 -13.32 -9.71 12.37
CA GLU A 98 -13.93 -10.89 11.72
C GLU A 98 -13.48 -11.03 10.27
N GLN A 99 -13.09 -9.91 9.62
CA GLN A 99 -12.70 -9.87 8.21
C GLN A 99 -11.64 -8.80 7.96
N ILE A 100 -10.70 -9.13 7.07
CA ILE A 100 -9.68 -8.19 6.54
C ILE A 100 -10.12 -7.75 5.13
N ASP A 101 -9.89 -6.49 4.77
CA ASP A 101 -10.26 -5.99 3.45
C ASP A 101 -9.26 -6.41 2.37
N LEU A 102 -7.94 -6.35 2.67
CA LEU A 102 -6.89 -6.77 1.75
C LEU A 102 -5.78 -7.52 2.50
N PHE A 103 -5.48 -8.73 2.04
CA PHE A 103 -4.38 -9.54 2.56
C PHE A 103 -3.34 -9.79 1.49
N LEU A 104 -2.08 -9.44 1.76
CA LEU A 104 -0.99 -9.49 0.79
C LEU A 104 0.07 -10.54 1.16
N LEU A 105 0.64 -11.24 0.17
CA LEU A 105 1.97 -11.83 0.33
C LEU A 105 2.98 -10.69 0.44
N HIS A 106 3.75 -10.61 1.52
CA HIS A 106 4.64 -9.46 1.78
C HIS A 106 5.86 -9.45 0.85
N TRP A 107 6.38 -10.62 0.50
CA TRP A 107 7.51 -10.82 -0.40
C TRP A 107 7.35 -12.10 -1.23
N PRO A 108 7.98 -12.19 -2.41
CA PRO A 108 7.92 -13.38 -3.29
C PRO A 108 8.87 -14.50 -2.83
N VAL A 109 8.63 -15.11 -1.66
CA VAL A 109 9.53 -16.15 -1.11
C VAL A 109 9.61 -17.36 -2.05
N PRO A 110 10.81 -17.71 -2.55
CA PRO A 110 11.01 -18.83 -3.46
C PRO A 110 10.51 -20.16 -2.87
N GLY A 111 9.87 -20.99 -3.71
CA GLY A 111 9.36 -22.31 -3.32
C GLY A 111 8.15 -22.29 -2.38
N LYS A 112 7.77 -21.12 -1.83
CA LYS A 112 6.62 -20.98 -0.93
C LYS A 112 5.49 -20.13 -1.49
N ARG A 113 5.81 -19.13 -2.34
CA ARG A 113 4.85 -18.12 -2.82
C ARG A 113 3.60 -18.70 -3.48
N LEU A 114 3.73 -19.74 -4.30
CA LEU A 114 2.59 -20.37 -4.98
C LEU A 114 1.67 -21.12 -4.00
N ALA A 115 2.24 -21.84 -3.04
CA ALA A 115 1.44 -22.51 -2.00
C ALA A 115 0.74 -21.50 -1.09
N SER A 116 1.42 -20.42 -0.75
CA SER A 116 0.84 -19.30 0.02
C SER A 116 -0.29 -18.62 -0.75
N TRP A 117 -0.11 -18.42 -2.08
CA TRP A 117 -1.16 -17.83 -2.91
C TRP A 117 -2.44 -18.66 -2.91
N ARG A 118 -2.33 -19.97 -3.04
CA ARG A 118 -3.49 -20.90 -2.94
C ARG A 118 -4.22 -20.78 -1.60
N ALA A 119 -3.48 -20.54 -0.51
CA ALA A 119 -4.10 -20.29 0.80
C ALA A 119 -4.88 -18.96 0.80
N LEU A 120 -4.34 -17.89 0.17
CA LEU A 120 -5.05 -16.62 0.05
C LEU A 120 -6.31 -16.77 -0.81
N GLU A 121 -6.25 -17.47 -1.93
CA GLU A 121 -7.41 -17.78 -2.78
C GLU A 121 -8.52 -18.50 -1.98
N ARG A 122 -8.15 -19.47 -1.15
CA ARG A 122 -9.08 -20.16 -0.24
C ARG A 122 -9.72 -19.18 0.74
N LEU A 123 -8.93 -18.37 1.44
CA LEU A 123 -9.45 -17.39 2.40
C LEU A 123 -10.45 -16.42 1.75
N ARG A 124 -10.18 -16.03 0.50
CA ARG A 124 -11.10 -15.18 -0.27
C ARG A 124 -12.38 -15.92 -0.65
N ALA A 125 -12.28 -17.17 -1.11
CA ALA A 125 -13.45 -17.99 -1.44
C ALA A 125 -14.33 -18.27 -0.22
N GLU A 126 -13.75 -18.38 0.98
CA GLU A 126 -14.45 -18.50 2.26
C GLU A 126 -15.06 -17.16 2.75
N GLY A 127 -14.81 -16.03 2.06
CA GLY A 127 -15.30 -14.71 2.43
C GLY A 127 -14.59 -14.09 3.65
N ARG A 128 -13.48 -14.65 4.10
CA ARG A 128 -12.71 -14.19 5.27
C ARG A 128 -11.87 -12.95 4.97
N VAL A 129 -11.52 -12.75 3.71
CA VAL A 129 -10.85 -11.57 3.18
C VAL A 129 -11.60 -11.09 1.93
N ARG A 130 -11.71 -9.76 1.76
CA ARG A 130 -12.45 -9.18 0.63
C ARG A 130 -11.64 -9.14 -0.66
N ALA A 131 -10.33 -8.91 -0.56
CA ALA A 131 -9.39 -8.89 -1.68
C ALA A 131 -8.05 -9.49 -1.26
N ILE A 132 -7.36 -10.12 -2.23
CA ILE A 132 -6.04 -10.69 -2.04
C ILE A 132 -5.05 -10.08 -3.03
N GLY A 133 -3.78 -9.98 -2.64
CA GLY A 133 -2.76 -9.40 -3.48
C GLY A 133 -1.36 -9.79 -3.04
N VAL A 134 -0.40 -9.11 -3.65
CA VAL A 134 1.02 -9.35 -3.42
C VAL A 134 1.74 -8.03 -3.12
N SER A 135 2.94 -8.12 -2.58
CA SER A 135 3.82 -6.98 -2.37
C SER A 135 5.24 -7.35 -2.78
N ASN A 136 5.97 -6.39 -3.37
CA ASN A 136 7.34 -6.57 -3.83
C ASN A 136 7.51 -7.61 -4.97
N PHE A 137 6.46 -7.92 -5.70
CA PHE A 137 6.53 -8.78 -6.88
C PHE A 137 6.96 -7.97 -8.09
N MET A 138 8.08 -8.39 -8.71
CA MET A 138 8.58 -7.86 -9.98
C MET A 138 7.97 -8.65 -11.14
N GLU A 139 8.30 -8.31 -12.39
CA GLU A 139 7.71 -8.90 -13.59
C GLU A 139 7.76 -10.43 -13.56
N HIS A 140 8.94 -11.01 -13.35
CA HIS A 140 9.12 -12.47 -13.34
C HIS A 140 8.35 -13.18 -12.22
N HIS A 141 8.21 -12.52 -11.04
CA HIS A 141 7.41 -13.07 -9.95
C HIS A 141 5.91 -13.07 -10.28
N LEU A 142 5.44 -11.99 -10.92
CA LEU A 142 4.04 -11.89 -11.36
C LEU A 142 3.75 -12.88 -12.48
N GLU A 143 4.63 -13.03 -13.46
CA GLU A 143 4.47 -13.96 -14.58
C GLU A 143 4.39 -15.41 -14.08
N GLU A 144 5.27 -15.81 -13.16
CA GLU A 144 5.18 -17.13 -12.51
C GLU A 144 3.87 -17.29 -11.75
N LEU A 145 3.50 -16.33 -10.92
CA LEU A 145 2.25 -16.40 -10.14
C LEU A 145 1.03 -16.50 -11.06
N LEU A 146 0.94 -15.66 -12.06
CA LEU A 146 -0.18 -15.60 -13.01
C LEU A 146 -0.33 -16.88 -13.83
N SER A 147 0.76 -17.61 -14.08
CA SER A 147 0.70 -18.91 -14.80
C SER A 147 0.15 -20.06 -13.94
N HIS A 148 0.04 -19.88 -12.61
CA HIS A 148 -0.40 -20.91 -11.66
C HIS A 148 -1.62 -20.50 -10.82
N ALA A 149 -1.98 -19.21 -10.80
CA ALA A 149 -3.08 -18.71 -10.00
C ALA A 149 -4.45 -19.00 -10.65
N ASN A 150 -5.47 -19.33 -9.84
CA ASN A 150 -6.85 -19.41 -10.32
C ASN A 150 -7.44 -18.00 -10.54
N GLU A 151 -6.98 -17.02 -9.77
CA GLU A 151 -7.30 -15.62 -9.98
C GLU A 151 -6.05 -14.75 -9.85
N PRO A 152 -5.88 -13.71 -10.68
CA PRO A 152 -4.76 -12.79 -10.52
C PRO A 152 -4.90 -11.96 -9.25
N PRO A 153 -3.77 -11.47 -8.68
CA PRO A 153 -3.79 -10.54 -7.58
C PRO A 153 -4.67 -9.31 -7.88
N SER A 154 -5.41 -8.84 -6.87
CA SER A 154 -6.14 -7.57 -7.01
C SER A 154 -5.21 -6.36 -6.89
N VAL A 155 -4.09 -6.52 -6.16
CA VAL A 155 -3.12 -5.46 -5.85
C VAL A 155 -1.70 -6.01 -5.92
N ASN A 156 -0.77 -5.21 -6.44
CA ASN A 156 0.67 -5.35 -6.18
C ASN A 156 1.18 -4.08 -5.49
N GLN A 157 1.62 -4.21 -4.24
CA GLN A 157 2.15 -3.11 -3.45
C GLN A 157 3.68 -3.05 -3.60
N ILE A 158 4.19 -2.02 -4.26
CA ILE A 158 5.63 -1.86 -4.57
C ILE A 158 6.11 -0.43 -4.25
N GLU A 159 7.42 -0.25 -4.14
CA GLU A 159 7.98 1.09 -4.03
C GLU A 159 7.83 1.83 -5.36
N VAL A 160 7.10 2.96 -5.36
CA VAL A 160 6.95 3.83 -6.54
C VAL A 160 6.99 5.30 -6.12
N SER A 161 7.79 6.06 -6.85
CA SER A 161 7.88 7.52 -6.77
C SER A 161 8.33 8.06 -8.13
N PRO A 162 8.36 9.37 -8.38
CA PRO A 162 8.98 9.92 -9.59
C PRO A 162 10.43 9.46 -9.82
N PHE A 163 11.15 9.12 -8.77
CA PHE A 163 12.55 8.69 -8.78
C PHE A 163 12.74 7.16 -8.90
N LEU A 164 11.64 6.39 -8.80
CA LEU A 164 11.57 4.95 -9.03
C LEU A 164 10.18 4.61 -9.60
N GLN A 165 10.04 4.66 -10.90
CA GLN A 165 8.72 4.60 -11.53
C GLN A 165 8.21 3.19 -11.80
N GLN A 166 9.08 2.18 -11.78
CA GLN A 166 8.70 0.76 -11.97
C GLN A 166 7.83 0.53 -13.22
N ARG A 167 8.17 1.18 -14.34
CA ARG A 167 7.33 1.21 -15.56
C ARG A 167 6.99 -0.18 -16.09
N GLY A 168 7.93 -1.12 -16.07
CA GLY A 168 7.72 -2.50 -16.55
C GLY A 168 6.70 -3.25 -15.68
N VAL A 169 6.90 -3.24 -14.35
CA VAL A 169 5.97 -3.88 -13.40
C VAL A 169 4.58 -3.26 -13.51
N ARG A 170 4.50 -1.92 -13.59
CA ARG A 170 3.22 -1.19 -13.70
C ARG A 170 2.47 -1.54 -14.98
N ALA A 171 3.17 -1.61 -16.12
CA ALA A 171 2.57 -2.01 -17.40
C ALA A 171 2.05 -3.46 -17.37
N LEU A 172 2.78 -4.37 -16.71
CA LEU A 172 2.32 -5.74 -16.52
C LEU A 172 1.07 -5.77 -15.62
N CYS A 173 1.08 -5.03 -14.51
CA CYS A 173 -0.07 -4.93 -13.61
C CYS A 173 -1.31 -4.39 -14.35
N GLU A 174 -1.16 -3.34 -15.15
CA GLU A 174 -2.25 -2.77 -15.95
C GLU A 174 -2.85 -3.78 -16.90
N ARG A 175 -2.01 -4.55 -17.63
CA ARG A 175 -2.45 -5.61 -18.56
C ARG A 175 -3.37 -6.63 -17.89
N TYR A 176 -3.09 -6.98 -16.64
CA TYR A 176 -3.84 -7.99 -15.90
C TYR A 176 -4.90 -7.39 -14.95
N GLY A 177 -5.11 -6.08 -14.99
CA GLY A 177 -6.06 -5.38 -14.13
C GLY A 177 -5.71 -5.49 -12.64
N ILE A 178 -4.40 -5.45 -12.33
CA ILE A 178 -3.84 -5.44 -10.97
C ILE A 178 -3.61 -4.00 -10.57
N ALA A 179 -4.21 -3.55 -9.47
CA ALA A 179 -3.97 -2.21 -8.95
C ALA A 179 -2.55 -2.11 -8.36
N VAL A 180 -1.90 -0.97 -8.56
CA VAL A 180 -0.57 -0.72 -7.97
C VAL A 180 -0.70 0.20 -6.77
N GLU A 181 -0.28 -0.28 -5.59
CA GLU A 181 -0.09 0.52 -4.40
C GLU A 181 1.36 0.94 -4.27
N ALA A 182 1.59 2.26 -4.15
CA ALA A 182 2.90 2.87 -4.02
C ALA A 182 3.25 3.08 -2.54
N TYR A 183 4.14 2.24 -1.99
CA TYR A 183 4.74 2.56 -0.71
C TYR A 183 5.98 3.46 -0.88
N SER A 184 6.42 4.13 0.18
CA SER A 184 7.49 5.15 0.16
C SER A 184 7.31 6.22 -0.95
N PRO A 185 6.10 6.71 -1.26
CA PRO A 185 5.87 7.65 -2.36
C PRO A 185 6.58 9.00 -2.17
N LEU A 186 6.99 9.30 -0.94
CA LEU A 186 7.76 10.49 -0.55
C LEU A 186 9.27 10.21 -0.43
N THR A 187 9.78 9.08 -0.94
CA THR A 187 11.20 8.68 -0.88
C THR A 187 11.81 8.78 0.53
N LYS A 188 11.00 8.52 1.56
CA LYS A 188 11.36 8.72 2.99
C LYS A 188 11.88 10.14 3.29
N GLY A 189 11.49 11.14 2.48
CA GLY A 189 11.90 12.52 2.59
C GLY A 189 13.20 12.88 1.83
N ALA A 190 13.92 11.92 1.27
CA ALA A 190 15.25 12.12 0.66
C ALA A 190 15.22 13.05 -0.58
N ARG A 191 14.08 13.19 -1.23
CA ARG A 191 13.93 13.99 -2.48
C ARG A 191 12.94 15.16 -2.36
N LEU A 192 12.43 15.46 -1.18
CA LEU A 192 11.50 16.60 -1.01
C LEU A 192 12.14 17.95 -1.34
N ALA A 193 13.45 18.09 -1.14
CA ALA A 193 14.21 19.30 -1.48
C ALA A 193 14.83 19.27 -2.90
N HIS A 194 14.48 18.28 -3.73
CA HIS A 194 14.98 18.22 -5.11
C HIS A 194 14.52 19.46 -5.88
N PRO A 195 15.43 20.18 -6.59
CA PRO A 195 15.14 21.49 -7.21
C PRO A 195 13.88 21.47 -8.09
N GLU A 196 13.72 20.43 -8.90
CA GLU A 196 12.56 20.31 -9.79
C GLU A 196 11.27 20.04 -9.02
N VAL A 197 11.29 19.24 -7.96
CA VAL A 197 10.11 19.03 -7.09
C VAL A 197 9.70 20.34 -6.42
N VAL A 198 10.67 21.11 -5.91
CA VAL A 198 10.42 22.42 -5.28
C VAL A 198 9.87 23.40 -6.32
N ARG A 199 10.42 23.44 -7.54
CA ARG A 199 9.93 24.28 -8.63
C ARG A 199 8.48 23.98 -8.99
N VAL A 200 8.15 22.69 -9.18
CA VAL A 200 6.77 22.26 -9.49
C VAL A 200 5.83 22.58 -8.32
N ALA A 201 6.27 22.35 -7.09
CA ALA A 201 5.49 22.66 -5.89
C ALA A 201 5.14 24.14 -5.78
N ALA A 202 6.14 25.02 -6.01
CA ALA A 202 5.93 26.47 -6.00
C ALA A 202 4.96 26.92 -7.10
N ALA A 203 5.11 26.40 -8.33
CA ALA A 203 4.21 26.70 -9.44
C ALA A 203 2.76 26.24 -9.20
N ALA A 204 2.58 25.12 -8.52
CA ALA A 204 1.27 24.58 -8.17
C ALA A 204 0.66 25.20 -6.90
N GLY A 205 1.39 26.02 -6.15
CA GLY A 205 0.95 26.53 -4.84
C GLY A 205 0.73 25.40 -3.81
N ARG A 206 1.57 24.36 -3.87
CA ARG A 206 1.48 23.15 -3.04
C ARG A 206 2.82 22.83 -2.41
N THR A 207 2.82 21.89 -1.46
CA THR A 207 4.08 21.40 -0.89
C THR A 207 4.74 20.34 -1.76
N PRO A 208 6.07 20.14 -1.64
CA PRO A 208 6.76 19.02 -2.28
C PRO A 208 6.12 17.66 -2.02
N ALA A 209 5.67 17.39 -0.77
CA ALA A 209 5.01 16.15 -0.42
C ALA A 209 3.69 15.97 -1.19
N GLN A 210 2.86 17.01 -1.25
CA GLN A 210 1.61 16.98 -2.00
C GLN A 210 1.83 16.72 -3.49
N VAL A 211 2.85 17.34 -4.08
CA VAL A 211 3.19 17.17 -5.51
C VAL A 211 3.60 15.72 -5.81
N LEU A 212 4.47 15.12 -4.99
CA LEU A 212 4.87 13.72 -5.19
C LEU A 212 3.69 12.75 -5.05
N LEU A 213 2.81 12.97 -4.07
CA LEU A 213 1.61 12.15 -3.89
C LEU A 213 0.62 12.34 -5.05
N ARG A 214 0.41 13.59 -5.49
CA ARG A 214 -0.48 13.89 -6.60
C ARG A 214 0.00 13.28 -7.91
N TRP A 215 1.31 13.29 -8.18
CA TRP A 215 1.91 12.56 -9.30
C TRP A 215 1.51 11.09 -9.31
N GLY A 216 1.65 10.40 -8.17
CA GLY A 216 1.22 9.01 -8.06
C GLY A 216 -0.27 8.81 -8.32
N LEU A 217 -1.12 9.68 -7.76
CA LEU A 217 -2.56 9.64 -7.98
C LEU A 217 -2.93 9.88 -9.45
N GLN A 218 -2.27 10.78 -10.16
CA GLN A 218 -2.52 11.03 -11.58
C GLN A 218 -2.03 9.90 -12.49
N HIS A 219 -1.00 9.15 -12.05
CA HIS A 219 -0.60 7.89 -12.69
C HIS A 219 -1.48 6.68 -12.34
N GLY A 220 -2.64 6.88 -11.74
CA GLY A 220 -3.57 5.79 -11.41
C GLY A 220 -3.21 5.00 -10.16
N LEU A 221 -2.14 5.37 -9.43
CA LEU A 221 -1.68 4.63 -8.26
C LEU A 221 -2.54 4.88 -7.01
N ILE A 222 -2.49 3.93 -6.09
CA ILE A 222 -2.89 4.11 -4.70
C ILE A 222 -1.62 4.49 -3.92
N VAL A 223 -1.64 5.56 -3.13
CA VAL A 223 -0.44 6.04 -2.42
C VAL A 223 -0.53 5.81 -0.92
N LEU A 224 0.56 5.32 -0.34
CA LEU A 224 0.67 4.97 1.08
C LEU A 224 1.74 5.83 1.78
N PRO A 225 1.52 7.15 1.93
CA PRO A 225 2.42 7.95 2.74
C PRO A 225 2.38 7.53 4.21
N LYS A 226 3.51 7.68 4.90
CA LYS A 226 3.64 7.50 6.35
C LYS A 226 3.88 8.85 7.01
N SER A 227 3.10 9.16 8.04
CA SER A 227 3.40 10.28 8.94
C SER A 227 2.89 9.99 10.36
N SER A 228 3.56 10.55 11.35
CA SER A 228 3.11 10.56 12.74
C SER A 228 2.67 11.95 13.21
N ALA A 229 2.84 12.99 12.38
CA ALA A 229 2.46 14.37 12.72
C ALA A 229 1.08 14.69 12.13
N PRO A 230 0.10 15.13 12.94
CA PRO A 230 -1.26 15.44 12.46
C PRO A 230 -1.30 16.44 11.29
N ALA A 231 -0.48 17.48 11.33
CA ALA A 231 -0.40 18.46 10.25
C ALA A 231 0.05 17.82 8.91
N ARG A 232 1.03 16.92 8.94
CA ARG A 232 1.48 16.20 7.75
C ARG A 232 0.48 15.13 7.28
N LEU A 233 -0.30 14.55 8.19
CA LEU A 233 -1.41 13.67 7.78
C LEU A 233 -2.46 14.44 6.98
N ALA A 234 -2.88 15.62 7.47
CA ALA A 234 -3.82 16.49 6.76
C ALA A 234 -3.24 16.96 5.40
N GLU A 235 -1.98 17.38 5.39
CA GLU A 235 -1.24 17.79 4.18
C GLU A 235 -1.22 16.67 3.12
N ASN A 236 -0.85 15.45 3.52
CA ASN A 236 -0.79 14.29 2.61
C ASN A 236 -2.17 13.93 2.06
N LEU A 237 -3.21 13.98 2.88
CA LEU A 237 -4.57 13.67 2.45
C LEU A 237 -5.10 14.68 1.42
N ALA A 238 -4.72 15.95 1.56
CA ALA A 238 -5.10 17.03 0.64
C ALA A 238 -4.42 16.92 -0.76
N ALA A 239 -3.51 15.96 -0.96
CA ALA A 239 -2.97 15.68 -2.29
C ALA A 239 -4.04 15.22 -3.31
N ARG A 240 -5.21 14.81 -2.84
CA ARG A 240 -6.35 14.42 -3.68
C ARG A 240 -7.15 15.60 -4.25
N ASP A 241 -6.95 16.83 -3.74
CA ASP A 241 -7.85 17.94 -3.93
C ASP A 241 -7.37 18.97 -5.00
N PHE A 242 -6.39 18.62 -5.81
CA PHE A 242 -5.86 19.43 -6.90
C PHE A 242 -5.32 18.57 -8.03
N GLU A 243 -4.96 19.19 -9.16
CA GLU A 243 -4.29 18.52 -10.28
C GLU A 243 -3.00 19.23 -10.65
N LEU A 244 -2.02 18.44 -11.08
CA LEU A 244 -0.80 18.92 -11.72
C LEU A 244 -1.04 19.08 -13.22
N SER A 245 -0.48 20.13 -13.82
CA SER A 245 -0.54 20.30 -15.28
C SER A 245 0.23 19.20 -16.01
N PRO A 246 -0.04 18.96 -17.30
CA PRO A 246 0.72 18.00 -18.11
C PRO A 246 2.23 18.30 -18.10
N GLU A 247 2.63 19.56 -18.12
CA GLU A 247 4.04 19.99 -18.07
C GLU A 247 4.68 19.65 -16.70
N ALA A 248 3.95 19.84 -15.60
CA ALA A 248 4.40 19.46 -14.27
C ALA A 248 4.54 17.94 -14.14
N MET A 249 3.58 17.17 -14.69
CA MET A 249 3.67 15.71 -14.74
C MET A 249 4.89 15.25 -15.55
N ALA A 250 5.10 15.80 -16.75
CA ALA A 250 6.25 15.47 -17.58
C ALA A 250 7.59 15.79 -16.91
N ALA A 251 7.66 16.92 -16.20
CA ALA A 251 8.84 17.31 -15.44
C ALA A 251 9.16 16.31 -14.32
N LEU A 252 8.15 15.81 -13.60
CA LEU A 252 8.32 14.78 -12.58
C LEU A 252 8.63 13.41 -13.19
N ASP A 253 8.05 13.07 -14.36
CA ASP A 253 8.34 11.83 -15.09
C ASP A 253 9.79 11.74 -15.59
N ALA A 254 10.45 12.90 -15.75
CA ALA A 254 11.86 12.97 -16.11
C ALA A 254 12.84 12.68 -14.97
N LEU A 255 12.35 12.51 -13.71
CA LEU A 255 13.17 12.34 -12.52
C LEU A 255 13.56 10.88 -12.21
N GLU A 256 13.24 9.92 -13.08
CA GLU A 256 13.59 8.52 -12.90
C GLU A 256 15.11 8.34 -12.75
N GLU A 257 15.53 7.79 -11.62
CA GLU A 257 16.95 7.53 -11.32
C GLU A 257 17.19 6.13 -10.70
N GLY A 258 16.16 5.29 -10.66
CA GLY A 258 16.23 3.95 -10.07
C GLY A 258 16.39 3.96 -8.55
N LEU A 259 15.97 5.02 -7.87
CA LEU A 259 16.15 5.22 -6.43
C LEU A 259 15.31 4.27 -5.60
N VAL A 260 15.90 3.23 -5.05
CA VAL A 260 15.30 2.35 -4.05
C VAL A 260 15.64 2.87 -2.66
N THR A 261 14.62 3.12 -1.83
CA THR A 261 14.82 3.63 -0.45
C THR A 261 14.79 2.53 0.61
N GLY A 262 14.36 1.33 0.22
CA GLY A 262 14.26 0.15 1.08
C GLY A 262 15.12 -1.02 0.61
N TRP A 263 14.61 -2.22 0.79
CA TRP A 263 15.17 -3.44 0.18
C TRP A 263 14.78 -3.49 -1.29
N ASP A 264 15.73 -3.87 -2.13
CA ASP A 264 15.51 -3.94 -3.58
C ASP A 264 14.90 -5.29 -3.98
N PRO A 265 13.61 -5.37 -4.32
CA PRO A 265 12.95 -6.63 -4.69
C PRO A 265 13.39 -7.17 -6.05
N ARG A 266 14.06 -6.35 -6.89
CA ARG A 266 14.60 -6.80 -8.19
C ARG A 266 15.67 -7.88 -8.04
N ARG A 267 16.25 -8.02 -6.84
CA ARG A 267 17.25 -9.04 -6.49
C ARG A 267 16.66 -10.25 -5.77
N ALA A 268 15.36 -10.25 -5.48
CA ALA A 268 14.69 -11.40 -4.90
C ALA A 268 14.55 -12.49 -5.99
N PRO A 269 14.90 -13.77 -5.69
CA PRO A 269 14.83 -14.86 -6.64
C PRO A 269 13.39 -15.33 -6.94
#